data_78a498392e0eac7115117b3488917e84
#
_entry.id   78a498392e0eac7115117b3488917e84
#
_cell.length_a   1.000
_cell.length_b   1.000
_cell.length_c   1.000
_cell.angle_alpha   90.00
_cell.angle_beta   90.00
_cell.angle_gamma   90.00
#
_symmetry.space_group_name_H-M   'P 1'
#
loop_
_entity.id
_entity.type
_entity.pdbx_description
1 polymer ?
#
loop_
_entity_poly.entity_id
_entity_poly.type
_entity_poly.pdbx_seq_one_letter_code
_entity_poly.pdbx_strand_id
1 'polypeptide(L)'
;MGAHVLMYPLGARTPVLRLDPRLRPGEQPAAVRALFADDPLAARTPVLLVHGLVDNRSVFSVMQRSLRRRGFADVCTWNYSPLLTDIARGAADLGAHVERICAQTGHDRVHVVGHSLGGLIARYFVQRQGGDRRVESLVTLGTPHQGSLLAHMVPTPLIRQLRPGSPLLRELAEPAAGCRTTITAIYSDLDQMVLPTSSGRCDHPDLGARNILVHGIGHMSLPRHRSVVDEVAATLAGRRHAAVPARPGHSAVA
;
A
#
# COMPACT_ATOMS: atom_id res chain seq x y z
N MET A 1 -19.65 -9.53 -3.39
CA MET A 1 -18.76 -10.64 -2.96
C MET A 1 -18.46 -11.65 -4.08
N GLY A 2 -19.40 -12.04 -4.94
CA GLY A 2 -19.18 -13.11 -5.94
C GLY A 2 -18.06 -12.91 -6.95
N ALA A 3 -17.79 -11.69 -7.43
CA ALA A 3 -16.78 -11.42 -8.44
C ALA A 3 -15.33 -11.67 -7.96
N HIS A 4 -15.03 -11.43 -6.67
CA HIS A 4 -13.70 -11.64 -6.12
C HIS A 4 -13.35 -13.12 -6.00
N VAL A 5 -14.31 -13.94 -5.59
CA VAL A 5 -14.13 -15.41 -5.48
C VAL A 5 -13.88 -16.04 -6.83
N LEU A 6 -14.62 -15.60 -7.88
CA LEU A 6 -14.45 -16.08 -9.26
C LEU A 6 -13.09 -15.67 -9.87
N MET A 7 -12.53 -14.52 -9.46
CA MET A 7 -11.24 -14.02 -9.99
C MET A 7 -10.02 -14.59 -9.23
N TYR A 8 -10.24 -15.26 -8.08
CA TYR A 8 -9.15 -15.78 -7.25
C TYR A 8 -8.17 -16.70 -8.00
N PRO A 9 -8.62 -17.71 -8.79
CA PRO A 9 -7.70 -18.57 -9.52
C PRO A 9 -6.87 -17.82 -10.57
N LEU A 10 -7.46 -16.81 -11.22
CA LEU A 10 -6.77 -15.98 -12.24
C LEU A 10 -5.71 -15.07 -11.59
N GLY A 11 -5.93 -14.65 -10.34
CA GLY A 11 -4.98 -13.87 -9.56
C GLY A 11 -3.86 -14.68 -8.91
N ALA A 12 -3.93 -16.02 -8.91
CA ALA A 12 -2.99 -16.86 -8.17
C ALA A 12 -1.59 -17.00 -8.80
N ARG A 13 -1.44 -16.73 -10.10
CA ARG A 13 -0.14 -16.81 -10.79
C ARG A 13 0.66 -15.51 -10.58
N THR A 14 1.90 -15.62 -10.11
CA THR A 14 2.82 -14.47 -10.04
C THR A 14 3.30 -14.11 -11.44
N PRO A 15 3.08 -12.89 -11.94
CA PRO A 15 3.62 -12.50 -13.24
C PRO A 15 5.13 -12.38 -13.17
N VAL A 16 5.81 -12.86 -14.21
CA VAL A 16 7.22 -12.55 -14.42
C VAL A 16 7.32 -11.04 -14.69
N LEU A 17 8.22 -10.35 -13.99
CA LEU A 17 8.58 -8.97 -14.29
C LEU A 17 9.05 -8.89 -15.74
N ARG A 18 8.32 -8.15 -16.57
CA ARG A 18 8.77 -7.79 -17.90
C ARG A 18 9.01 -6.30 -17.91
N LEU A 19 10.27 -5.91 -18.09
CA LEU A 19 10.64 -4.53 -18.41
C LEU A 19 9.89 -4.11 -19.68
N ASP A 20 9.16 -3.00 -19.66
CA ASP A 20 8.59 -2.44 -20.88
C ASP A 20 9.67 -1.58 -21.56
N PRO A 21 10.23 -2.02 -22.71
CA PRO A 21 11.29 -1.31 -23.41
C PRO A 21 10.85 0.04 -23.99
N ARG A 22 9.55 0.36 -23.96
CA ARG A 22 8.99 1.61 -24.52
C ARG A 22 9.16 2.83 -23.60
N LEU A 23 9.67 2.63 -22.39
CA LEU A 23 9.78 3.71 -21.40
C LEU A 23 11.16 4.37 -21.40
N ARG A 24 11.58 4.94 -22.55
CA ARG A 24 12.74 5.84 -22.58
C ARG A 24 12.34 7.20 -21.98
N PRO A 25 13.08 7.75 -21.00
CA PRO A 25 12.71 8.98 -20.29
C PRO A 25 12.46 10.19 -21.22
N GLY A 26 13.11 10.27 -22.38
CA GLY A 26 12.97 11.40 -23.33
C GLY A 26 11.72 11.35 -24.22
N GLU A 27 11.08 10.19 -24.37
CA GLU A 27 9.96 9.98 -25.30
C GLU A 27 8.59 10.04 -24.61
N GLN A 28 8.57 10.31 -23.30
CA GLN A 28 7.34 10.30 -22.52
C GLN A 28 6.50 11.57 -22.71
N PRO A 29 5.14 11.48 -22.63
CA PRO A 29 4.27 12.65 -22.66
C PRO A 29 4.66 13.70 -21.63
N ALA A 30 4.44 14.99 -21.94
CA ALA A 30 4.80 16.10 -21.05
C ALA A 30 4.23 15.95 -19.63
N ALA A 31 2.99 15.44 -19.49
CA ALA A 31 2.36 15.18 -18.19
C ALA A 31 3.11 14.11 -17.36
N VAL A 32 3.70 13.11 -18.02
CA VAL A 32 4.50 12.08 -17.35
C VAL A 32 5.84 12.66 -16.92
N ARG A 33 6.51 13.42 -17.79
CA ARG A 33 7.74 14.12 -17.42
C ARG A 33 7.54 15.08 -16.26
N ALA A 34 6.41 15.80 -16.25
CA ALA A 34 6.05 16.70 -15.14
C ALA A 34 5.82 15.93 -13.82
N LEU A 35 5.30 14.70 -13.87
CA LEU A 35 5.10 13.88 -12.66
C LEU A 35 6.42 13.55 -11.96
N PHE A 36 7.50 13.31 -12.73
CA PHE A 36 8.82 12.92 -12.22
C PHE A 36 9.85 14.06 -12.29
N ALA A 37 9.39 15.33 -12.38
CA ALA A 37 10.31 16.47 -12.50
C ALA A 37 11.24 16.59 -11.29
N ASP A 38 10.72 16.28 -10.09
CA ASP A 38 11.46 16.39 -8.84
C ASP A 38 12.34 15.16 -8.56
N ASP A 39 11.95 13.97 -9.05
CA ASP A 39 12.72 12.73 -8.94
C ASP A 39 12.54 11.84 -10.19
N PRO A 40 13.38 12.01 -11.21
CA PRO A 40 13.35 11.17 -12.41
C PRO A 40 13.65 9.68 -12.16
N LEU A 41 14.33 9.35 -11.06
CA LEU A 41 14.65 7.96 -10.71
C LEU A 41 13.45 7.22 -10.14
N ALA A 42 12.49 7.92 -9.53
CA ALA A 42 11.27 7.33 -9.01
C ALA A 42 10.47 6.59 -10.10
N ALA A 43 10.53 7.03 -11.36
CA ALA A 43 9.91 6.34 -12.49
C ALA A 43 10.46 4.93 -12.72
N ARG A 44 11.71 4.69 -12.35
CA ARG A 44 12.42 3.41 -12.56
C ARG A 44 12.37 2.51 -11.35
N THR A 45 12.17 3.06 -10.14
CA THR A 45 12.08 2.27 -8.91
C THR A 45 10.89 1.31 -9.01
N PRO A 46 11.10 0.00 -8.83
CA PRO A 46 10.03 -0.99 -8.94
C PRO A 46 8.92 -0.73 -7.92
N VAL A 47 7.67 -0.91 -8.32
CA VAL A 47 6.49 -0.75 -7.48
C VAL A 47 5.86 -2.11 -7.21
N LEU A 48 5.80 -2.51 -5.95
CA LEU A 48 5.20 -3.76 -5.50
C LEU A 48 3.84 -3.51 -4.86
N LEU A 49 2.79 -4.15 -5.38
CA LEU A 49 1.41 -4.04 -4.88
C LEU A 49 1.04 -5.29 -4.08
N VAL A 50 0.61 -5.10 -2.82
CA VAL A 50 0.33 -6.16 -1.84
C VAL A 50 -1.14 -6.10 -1.42
N HIS A 51 -1.91 -7.14 -1.77
CA HIS A 51 -3.37 -7.18 -1.57
C HIS A 51 -3.82 -7.41 -0.11
N GLY A 52 -5.11 -7.25 0.15
CA GLY A 52 -5.74 -7.49 1.46
C GLY A 52 -6.13 -8.94 1.73
N LEU A 53 -6.80 -9.17 2.86
CA LEU A 53 -7.15 -10.52 3.37
C LEU A 53 -8.08 -11.31 2.44
N VAL A 54 -9.13 -10.68 1.94
CA VAL A 54 -10.18 -11.32 1.11
C VAL A 54 -9.96 -11.12 -0.38
N ASP A 55 -8.81 -10.59 -0.75
CA ASP A 55 -8.44 -10.25 -2.11
C ASP A 55 -7.35 -11.16 -2.67
N ASN A 56 -7.01 -10.91 -3.90
CA ASN A 56 -5.78 -11.32 -4.54
C ASN A 56 -5.26 -10.18 -5.42
N ARG A 57 -4.15 -10.38 -6.09
CA ARG A 57 -3.51 -9.35 -6.94
C ARG A 57 -4.43 -8.68 -7.95
N SER A 58 -5.58 -9.27 -8.31
CA SER A 58 -6.51 -8.71 -9.30
C SER A 58 -7.18 -7.40 -8.84
N VAL A 59 -7.26 -7.16 -7.52
CA VAL A 59 -7.78 -5.91 -6.95
C VAL A 59 -7.00 -4.69 -7.45
N PHE A 60 -5.71 -4.87 -7.76
CA PHE A 60 -4.82 -3.82 -8.25
C PHE A 60 -4.78 -3.65 -9.78
N SER A 61 -5.60 -4.37 -10.54
CA SER A 61 -5.57 -4.31 -12.01
C SER A 61 -5.71 -2.89 -12.58
N VAL A 62 -6.55 -2.06 -11.96
CA VAL A 62 -6.76 -0.66 -12.34
C VAL A 62 -5.53 0.18 -11.96
N MET A 63 -5.06 0.06 -10.71
CA MET A 63 -3.89 0.80 -10.23
C MET A 63 -2.64 0.44 -11.02
N GLN A 64 -2.37 -0.85 -11.22
CA GLN A 64 -1.21 -1.32 -11.98
C GLN A 64 -1.20 -0.74 -13.41
N ARG A 65 -2.34 -0.79 -14.10
CA ARG A 65 -2.47 -0.21 -15.46
C ARG A 65 -2.29 1.30 -15.43
N SER A 66 -2.82 1.96 -14.41
CA SER A 66 -2.76 3.41 -14.27
C SER A 66 -1.33 3.89 -13.97
N LEU A 67 -0.62 3.24 -13.05
CA LEU A 67 0.78 3.55 -12.74
C LEU A 67 1.69 3.37 -13.94
N ARG A 68 1.53 2.24 -14.68
CA ARG A 68 2.29 2.02 -15.92
C ARG A 68 2.04 3.10 -16.98
N ARG A 69 0.79 3.53 -17.16
CA ARG A 69 0.47 4.65 -18.09
C ARG A 69 1.05 5.98 -17.64
N ARG A 70 1.33 6.14 -16.36
CA ARG A 70 1.97 7.32 -15.79
C ARG A 70 3.50 7.24 -15.80
N GLY A 71 4.08 6.19 -16.36
CA GLY A 71 5.52 6.08 -16.56
C GLY A 71 6.30 5.30 -15.52
N PHE A 72 5.64 4.68 -14.52
CA PHE A 72 6.31 3.72 -13.66
C PHE A 72 6.65 2.46 -14.46
N ALA A 73 7.95 2.16 -14.58
CA ALA A 73 8.45 1.10 -15.47
C ALA A 73 8.04 -0.28 -14.98
N ASP A 74 8.32 -0.59 -13.73
CA ASP A 74 8.17 -1.90 -13.14
C ASP A 74 7.10 -1.89 -12.06
N VAL A 75 5.85 -2.22 -12.44
CA VAL A 75 4.73 -2.35 -11.50
C VAL A 75 4.32 -3.81 -11.43
N CYS A 76 4.60 -4.47 -10.33
CA CYS A 76 4.28 -5.86 -10.07
C CYS A 76 3.30 -6.02 -8.90
N THR A 77 2.72 -7.21 -8.80
CA THR A 77 1.79 -7.59 -7.75
C THR A 77 2.28 -8.86 -7.10
N TRP A 78 2.11 -8.99 -5.80
CA TRP A 78 2.45 -10.19 -5.06
C TRP A 78 1.21 -10.81 -4.43
N ASN A 79 1.10 -12.13 -4.52
CA ASN A 79 0.14 -12.91 -3.76
C ASN A 79 0.87 -13.67 -2.66
N TYR A 80 0.48 -13.44 -1.42
CA TYR A 80 0.87 -14.32 -0.34
C TYR A 80 -0.08 -15.52 -0.23
N SER A 81 0.34 -16.54 0.51
CA SER A 81 -0.45 -17.75 0.68
C SER A 81 -1.83 -17.44 1.30
N PRO A 82 -2.93 -17.97 0.74
CA PRO A 82 -4.26 -17.87 1.37
C PRO A 82 -4.33 -18.61 2.72
N LEU A 83 -3.35 -19.46 3.01
CA LEU A 83 -3.20 -20.17 4.27
C LEU A 83 -2.33 -19.41 5.28
N LEU A 84 -2.04 -18.14 5.02
CA LEU A 84 -1.29 -17.29 5.94
C LEU A 84 -2.05 -17.18 7.27
N THR A 85 -1.38 -17.52 8.37
CA THR A 85 -1.93 -17.44 9.72
C THR A 85 -1.21 -16.42 10.60
N ASP A 86 -0.08 -15.90 10.12
CA ASP A 86 0.79 -15.01 10.89
C ASP A 86 1.34 -13.87 10.03
N ILE A 87 1.20 -12.62 10.52
CA ILE A 87 1.62 -11.41 9.79
C ILE A 87 3.13 -11.30 9.73
N ALA A 88 3.84 -11.67 10.79
CA ALA A 88 5.32 -11.62 10.81
C ALA A 88 5.91 -12.60 9.79
N ARG A 89 5.29 -13.78 9.62
CA ARG A 89 5.65 -14.72 8.57
C ARG A 89 5.37 -14.15 7.18
N GLY A 90 4.19 -13.54 6.99
CA GLY A 90 3.86 -12.86 5.73
C GLY A 90 4.85 -11.75 5.39
N ALA A 91 5.33 -11.03 6.39
CA ALA A 91 6.35 -9.99 6.25
C ALA A 91 7.72 -10.57 5.82
N ALA A 92 8.11 -11.71 6.37
CA ALA A 92 9.34 -12.41 5.96
C ALA A 92 9.25 -12.91 4.50
N ASP A 93 8.10 -13.45 4.11
CA ASP A 93 7.85 -13.90 2.73
C ASP A 93 7.83 -12.69 1.76
N LEU A 94 7.29 -11.54 2.17
CA LEU A 94 7.37 -10.28 1.44
C LEU A 94 8.83 -9.84 1.27
N GLY A 95 9.63 -9.87 2.34
CA GLY A 95 11.05 -9.54 2.31
C GLY A 95 11.81 -10.38 1.29
N ALA A 96 11.62 -11.71 1.32
CA ALA A 96 12.21 -12.60 0.32
C ALA A 96 11.76 -12.26 -1.12
N HIS A 97 10.53 -11.78 -1.31
CA HIS A 97 10.04 -11.35 -2.61
C HIS A 97 10.67 -10.02 -3.05
N VAL A 98 10.83 -9.06 -2.14
CA VAL A 98 11.52 -7.79 -2.39
C VAL A 98 12.97 -8.02 -2.81
N GLU A 99 13.70 -8.90 -2.12
CA GLU A 99 15.09 -9.24 -2.51
C GLU A 99 15.14 -9.82 -3.93
N ARG A 100 14.18 -10.67 -4.32
CA ARG A 100 14.11 -11.18 -5.71
C ARG A 100 13.86 -10.07 -6.73
N ILE A 101 12.99 -9.10 -6.42
CA ILE A 101 12.75 -7.95 -7.30
C ILE A 101 14.04 -7.14 -7.46
N CYS A 102 14.72 -6.82 -6.36
CA CYS A 102 15.97 -6.07 -6.40
C CYS A 102 17.03 -6.79 -7.25
N ALA A 103 17.21 -8.11 -7.04
CA ALA A 103 18.13 -8.92 -7.82
C ALA A 103 17.80 -8.98 -9.33
N GLN A 104 16.50 -9.03 -9.68
CA GLN A 104 16.06 -9.12 -11.07
C GLN A 104 16.10 -7.78 -11.81
N THR A 105 15.90 -6.69 -11.11
CA THR A 105 15.82 -5.34 -11.71
C THR A 105 17.13 -4.56 -11.60
N GLY A 106 18.05 -4.98 -10.74
CA GLY A 106 19.26 -4.25 -10.42
C GLY A 106 19.04 -3.00 -9.56
N HIS A 107 17.83 -2.83 -9.01
CA HIS A 107 17.51 -1.74 -8.09
C HIS A 107 17.74 -2.15 -6.63
N ASP A 108 18.32 -1.26 -5.84
CA ASP A 108 18.57 -1.51 -4.42
C ASP A 108 17.31 -1.38 -3.56
N ARG A 109 16.31 -0.65 -4.04
CA ARG A 109 15.09 -0.33 -3.31
C ARG A 109 13.85 -0.47 -4.18
N VAL A 110 12.69 -0.62 -3.54
CA VAL A 110 11.37 -0.72 -4.16
C VAL A 110 10.38 0.23 -3.49
N HIS A 111 9.34 0.63 -4.22
CA HIS A 111 8.14 1.19 -3.60
C HIS A 111 7.16 0.06 -3.27
N VAL A 112 6.47 0.16 -2.15
CA VAL A 112 5.43 -0.80 -1.76
C VAL A 112 4.09 -0.08 -1.59
N VAL A 113 3.04 -0.62 -2.19
CA VAL A 113 1.65 -0.19 -1.95
C VAL A 113 0.89 -1.36 -1.37
N GLY A 114 0.46 -1.24 -0.12
CA GLY A 114 -0.27 -2.29 0.59
C GLY A 114 -1.74 -1.93 0.84
N HIS A 115 -2.66 -2.81 0.47
CA HIS A 115 -4.08 -2.65 0.79
C HIS A 115 -4.45 -3.47 2.04
N SER A 116 -5.14 -2.84 3.00
CA SER A 116 -5.68 -3.55 4.17
C SER A 116 -4.60 -4.34 4.91
N LEU A 117 -4.77 -5.66 5.07
CA LEU A 117 -3.78 -6.57 5.66
C LEU A 117 -2.41 -6.47 4.96
N GLY A 118 -2.38 -6.33 3.64
CA GLY A 118 -1.12 -6.19 2.89
C GLY A 118 -0.29 -4.98 3.30
N GLY A 119 -0.95 -3.89 3.70
CA GLY A 119 -0.27 -2.73 4.25
C GLY A 119 0.31 -2.99 5.65
N LEU A 120 -0.35 -3.81 6.46
CA LEU A 120 0.15 -4.17 7.78
C LEU A 120 1.33 -5.15 7.69
N ILE A 121 1.28 -6.12 6.75
CA ILE A 121 2.41 -7.01 6.41
C ILE A 121 3.63 -6.17 5.98
N ALA A 122 3.43 -5.20 5.08
CA ALA A 122 4.49 -4.33 4.60
C ALA A 122 5.05 -3.42 5.71
N ARG A 123 4.19 -2.87 6.57
CA ARG A 123 4.63 -2.09 7.73
C ARG A 123 5.47 -2.94 8.69
N TYR A 124 5.05 -4.17 8.98
CA TYR A 124 5.81 -5.06 9.85
C TYR A 124 7.19 -5.38 9.26
N PHE A 125 7.26 -5.68 7.97
CA PHE A 125 8.53 -5.89 7.26
C PHE A 125 9.46 -4.67 7.40
N VAL A 126 8.96 -3.48 7.11
CA VAL A 126 9.72 -2.23 7.19
C VAL A 126 10.22 -1.97 8.61
N GLN A 127 9.33 -2.11 9.59
CA GLN A 127 9.55 -1.63 10.94
C GLN A 127 10.29 -2.64 11.83
N ARG A 128 10.10 -3.96 11.58
CA ARG A 128 10.57 -5.04 12.47
C ARG A 128 11.54 -6.03 11.83
N GLN A 129 11.62 -6.05 10.50
CA GLN A 129 12.47 -7.03 9.79
C GLN A 129 13.51 -6.37 8.89
N GLY A 130 13.83 -5.10 9.14
CA GLY A 130 14.86 -4.35 8.42
C GLY A 130 14.51 -4.04 6.97
N GLY A 131 13.22 -4.10 6.62
CA GLY A 131 12.73 -3.77 5.28
C GLY A 131 12.92 -2.31 4.90
N ASP A 132 13.15 -1.42 5.86
CA ASP A 132 13.44 0.00 5.64
C ASP A 132 14.69 0.23 4.78
N ARG A 133 15.60 -0.74 4.71
CA ARG A 133 16.77 -0.71 3.82
C ARG A 133 16.41 -0.95 2.35
N ARG A 134 15.32 -1.65 2.10
CA ARG A 134 14.85 -2.06 0.77
C ARG A 134 13.61 -1.31 0.28
N VAL A 135 12.82 -0.78 1.20
CA VAL A 135 11.59 -0.05 0.85
C VAL A 135 11.85 1.45 0.90
N GLU A 136 11.76 2.10 -0.26
CA GLU A 136 11.90 3.57 -0.40
C GLU A 136 10.66 4.27 0.16
N SER A 137 9.49 3.88 -0.34
CA SER A 137 8.21 4.42 0.11
C SER A 137 7.22 3.29 0.35
N LEU A 138 6.49 3.38 1.45
CA LEU A 138 5.34 2.54 1.77
C LEU A 138 4.07 3.37 1.74
N VAL A 139 3.16 3.07 0.80
CA VAL A 139 1.81 3.64 0.78
C VAL A 139 0.82 2.58 1.24
N THR A 140 0.03 2.88 2.26
CA THR A 140 -0.99 1.97 2.76
C THR A 140 -2.38 2.50 2.45
N LEU A 141 -3.29 1.59 2.07
CA LEU A 141 -4.67 1.89 1.66
C LEU A 141 -5.63 1.15 2.59
N GLY A 142 -6.37 1.85 3.43
CA GLY A 142 -7.32 1.25 4.36
C GLY A 142 -6.67 0.19 5.26
N THR A 143 -5.44 0.41 5.68
CA THR A 143 -4.72 -0.53 6.56
C THR A 143 -5.08 -0.26 8.02
N PRO A 144 -5.46 -1.30 8.79
CA PRO A 144 -5.80 -1.14 10.21
C PRO A 144 -4.53 -1.00 11.07
N HIS A 145 -3.88 0.18 11.01
CA HIS A 145 -2.62 0.43 11.71
C HIS A 145 -2.71 0.34 13.24
N GLN A 146 -3.91 0.56 13.79
CA GLN A 146 -4.24 0.41 15.21
C GLN A 146 -5.22 -0.74 15.46
N GLY A 147 -5.44 -1.57 14.44
CA GLY A 147 -6.39 -2.68 14.46
C GLY A 147 -7.79 -2.29 14.00
N SER A 148 -8.72 -3.23 14.09
CA SER A 148 -10.14 -3.00 13.82
C SER A 148 -11.01 -3.74 14.84
N LEU A 149 -12.06 -3.06 15.33
CA LEU A 149 -13.02 -3.66 16.24
C LEU A 149 -13.73 -4.86 15.60
N LEU A 150 -13.91 -4.88 14.28
CA LEU A 150 -14.48 -6.00 13.55
C LEU A 150 -13.66 -7.29 13.67
N ALA A 151 -12.37 -7.20 13.98
CA ALA A 151 -11.53 -8.38 14.20
C ALA A 151 -11.94 -9.21 15.44
N HIS A 152 -12.79 -8.68 16.32
CA HIS A 152 -13.35 -9.43 17.42
C HIS A 152 -14.43 -10.43 16.97
N MET A 153 -15.07 -10.21 15.83
CA MET A 153 -16.13 -11.05 15.31
C MET A 153 -15.64 -12.33 14.64
N VAL A 154 -14.36 -12.40 14.27
CA VAL A 154 -13.80 -13.54 13.53
C VAL A 154 -12.63 -14.15 14.32
N PRO A 155 -12.73 -15.39 14.80
CA PRO A 155 -11.77 -15.96 15.75
C PRO A 155 -10.58 -16.69 15.10
N THR A 156 -10.19 -16.37 13.86
CA THR A 156 -9.02 -17.00 13.22
C THR A 156 -7.70 -16.43 13.78
N PRO A 157 -6.60 -17.22 13.79
CA PRO A 157 -5.30 -16.76 14.27
C PRO A 157 -4.83 -15.47 13.58
N LEU A 158 -5.00 -15.36 12.27
CA LEU A 158 -4.62 -14.18 11.51
C LEU A 158 -5.43 -12.94 11.91
N ILE A 159 -6.76 -13.08 12.00
CA ILE A 159 -7.64 -11.95 12.32
C ILE A 159 -7.49 -11.50 13.77
N ARG A 160 -7.17 -12.39 14.70
CA ARG A 160 -6.86 -11.99 16.08
C ARG A 160 -5.70 -11.01 16.16
N GLN A 161 -4.73 -11.08 15.25
CA GLN A 161 -3.61 -10.12 15.18
C GLN A 161 -4.05 -8.71 14.77
N LEU A 162 -5.23 -8.57 14.13
CA LEU A 162 -5.82 -7.28 13.75
C LEU A 162 -6.67 -6.65 14.86
N ARG A 163 -6.83 -7.29 16.02
CA ARG A 163 -7.57 -6.73 17.15
C ARG A 163 -6.79 -5.58 17.76
N PRO A 164 -7.44 -4.46 18.13
CA PRO A 164 -6.79 -3.40 18.88
C PRO A 164 -6.06 -3.96 20.12
N GLY A 165 -4.83 -3.53 20.33
CA GLY A 165 -4.00 -4.00 21.44
C GLY A 165 -3.51 -5.45 21.33
N SER A 166 -3.59 -6.10 20.17
CA SER A 166 -2.98 -7.42 19.94
C SER A 166 -1.46 -7.38 20.17
N PRO A 167 -0.82 -8.53 20.47
CA PRO A 167 0.64 -8.59 20.61
C PRO A 167 1.38 -7.98 19.42
N LEU A 168 0.94 -8.28 18.19
CA LEU A 168 1.52 -7.72 16.97
C LEU A 168 1.43 -6.18 16.94
N LEU A 169 0.27 -5.61 17.27
CA LEU A 169 0.10 -4.15 17.25
C LEU A 169 0.86 -3.45 18.38
N ARG A 170 1.03 -4.11 19.54
CA ARG A 170 1.92 -3.60 20.59
C ARG A 170 3.37 -3.59 20.13
N GLU A 171 3.83 -4.66 19.50
CA GLU A 171 5.17 -4.74 18.91
C GLU A 171 5.38 -3.63 17.85
N LEU A 172 4.36 -3.37 17.00
CA LEU A 172 4.40 -2.27 16.03
C LEU A 172 4.32 -0.87 16.67
N ALA A 173 3.97 -0.77 17.93
CA ALA A 173 3.99 0.48 18.70
C ALA A 173 5.33 0.73 19.40
N GLU A 174 6.22 -0.26 19.50
CA GLU A 174 7.55 -0.11 20.08
C GLU A 174 8.43 0.83 19.22
N PRO A 175 9.47 1.44 19.80
CA PRO A 175 10.35 2.36 19.08
C PRO A 175 10.89 1.78 17.77
N ALA A 176 10.96 2.62 16.75
CA ALA A 176 11.47 2.30 15.40
C ALA A 176 12.43 3.39 14.91
N ALA A 177 13.30 3.86 15.81
CA ALA A 177 14.24 4.93 15.53
C ALA A 177 15.11 4.58 14.31
N GLY A 178 15.29 5.56 13.42
CA GLY A 178 16.13 5.40 12.22
C GLY A 178 15.45 4.69 11.04
N CYS A 179 14.15 4.43 11.08
CA CYS A 179 13.39 3.93 9.92
C CYS A 179 13.50 4.93 8.75
N ARG A 180 14.04 4.47 7.62
CA ARG A 180 14.33 5.31 6.45
C ARG A 180 13.23 5.32 5.40
N THR A 181 12.24 4.45 5.53
CA THR A 181 11.11 4.36 4.61
C THR A 181 10.16 5.53 4.81
N THR A 182 9.84 6.25 3.74
CA THR A 182 8.77 7.25 3.76
C THR A 182 7.41 6.56 3.79
N ILE A 183 6.56 6.85 4.79
CA ILE A 183 5.26 6.20 4.95
C ILE A 183 4.13 7.17 4.67
N THR A 184 3.15 6.75 3.86
CA THR A 184 1.89 7.46 3.64
C THR A 184 0.72 6.52 3.87
N ALA A 185 -0.16 6.87 4.81
CA ALA A 185 -1.37 6.12 5.10
C ALA A 185 -2.59 6.84 4.51
N ILE A 186 -3.24 6.21 3.53
CA ILE A 186 -4.49 6.69 2.92
C ILE A 186 -5.64 5.89 3.53
N TYR A 187 -6.56 6.56 4.19
CA TYR A 187 -7.70 5.95 4.87
C TYR A 187 -8.99 6.71 4.57
N SER A 188 -10.15 6.09 4.78
CA SER A 188 -11.44 6.64 4.36
C SER A 188 -12.43 6.73 5.52
N ASP A 189 -13.25 7.78 5.51
CA ASP A 189 -14.38 7.93 6.42
C ASP A 189 -15.52 6.95 6.15
N LEU A 190 -15.59 6.36 4.95
CA LEU A 190 -16.57 5.35 4.57
C LEU A 190 -15.98 3.92 4.59
N ASP A 191 -14.84 3.72 5.23
CA ASP A 191 -14.25 2.39 5.39
C ASP A 191 -15.01 1.59 6.45
N GLN A 192 -15.72 0.56 6.00
CA GLN A 192 -16.54 -0.29 6.86
C GLN A 192 -15.76 -1.48 7.44
N MET A 193 -14.49 -1.67 7.06
CA MET A 193 -13.64 -2.78 7.50
C MET A 193 -12.64 -2.35 8.57
N VAL A 194 -12.29 -1.07 8.62
CA VAL A 194 -11.35 -0.50 9.60
C VAL A 194 -12.11 0.43 10.53
N LEU A 195 -12.43 -0.08 11.71
CA LEU A 195 -13.21 0.65 12.72
C LEU A 195 -12.46 0.72 14.05
N PRO A 196 -12.43 1.90 14.69
CA PRO A 196 -12.90 3.20 14.17
C PRO A 196 -12.07 3.69 12.99
N THR A 197 -12.58 4.66 12.23
CA THR A 197 -11.88 5.26 11.06
C THR A 197 -10.46 5.72 11.40
N SER A 198 -10.25 6.26 12.59
CA SER A 198 -8.93 6.69 13.09
C SER A 198 -7.89 5.56 13.12
N SER A 199 -8.32 4.30 13.21
CA SER A 199 -7.40 3.14 13.15
C SER A 199 -6.68 2.97 11.82
N GLY A 200 -7.17 3.63 10.76
CA GLY A 200 -6.48 3.71 9.47
C GLY A 200 -5.27 4.64 9.45
N ARG A 201 -5.10 5.46 10.48
CA ARG A 201 -3.93 6.35 10.65
C ARG A 201 -2.71 5.59 11.15
N CYS A 202 -1.56 5.98 10.65
CA CYS A 202 -0.26 5.51 11.15
C CYS A 202 0.36 6.63 12.01
N ASP A 203 0.03 6.65 13.30
CA ASP A 203 0.43 7.72 14.22
C ASP A 203 1.66 7.32 15.09
N HIS A 204 2.56 6.50 14.54
CA HIS A 204 3.80 6.12 15.21
C HIS A 204 4.80 7.28 15.19
N PRO A 205 5.36 7.72 16.34
CA PRO A 205 6.21 8.93 16.42
C PRO A 205 7.47 8.82 15.55
N ASP A 206 8.13 7.66 15.51
CA ASP A 206 9.39 7.49 14.79
C ASP A 206 9.21 7.32 13.27
N LEU A 207 8.00 7.06 12.79
CA LEU A 207 7.75 6.81 11.37
C LEU A 207 7.43 8.08 10.57
N GLY A 208 7.04 9.17 11.23
CA GLY A 208 6.71 10.44 10.58
C GLY A 208 5.69 10.29 9.44
N ALA A 209 4.75 9.35 9.57
CA ALA A 209 3.87 8.97 8.48
C ALA A 209 2.90 10.09 8.10
N ARG A 210 2.77 10.34 6.81
CA ARG A 210 1.75 11.23 6.27
C ARG A 210 0.40 10.52 6.26
N ASN A 211 -0.59 11.06 6.94
CA ASN A 211 -1.94 10.52 7.01
C ASN A 211 -2.89 11.32 6.10
N ILE A 212 -3.56 10.64 5.16
CA ILE A 212 -4.46 11.25 4.17
C ILE A 212 -5.85 10.64 4.33
N LEU A 213 -6.81 11.46 4.75
CA LEU A 213 -8.22 11.08 4.76
C LEU A 213 -8.83 11.32 3.38
N VAL A 214 -9.46 10.30 2.83
CA VAL A 214 -10.31 10.40 1.64
C VAL A 214 -11.78 10.21 2.04
N HIS A 215 -12.71 10.85 1.33
CA HIS A 215 -14.11 10.86 1.69
C HIS A 215 -14.97 10.03 0.75
N GLY A 216 -15.93 9.30 1.31
CA GLY A 216 -16.96 8.61 0.53
C GLY A 216 -16.48 7.39 -0.25
N ILE A 217 -15.30 6.83 0.08
CA ILE A 217 -14.72 5.68 -0.64
C ILE A 217 -14.73 4.47 0.27
N GLY A 218 -15.50 3.43 -0.09
CA GLY A 218 -15.53 2.17 0.68
C GLY A 218 -14.20 1.41 0.58
N HIS A 219 -13.91 0.59 1.59
CA HIS A 219 -12.67 -0.18 1.77
C HIS A 219 -12.17 -0.87 0.49
N MET A 220 -13.03 -1.68 -0.15
CA MET A 220 -12.71 -2.44 -1.36
C MET A 220 -12.53 -1.57 -2.61
N SER A 221 -12.92 -0.31 -2.56
CA SER A 221 -12.79 0.64 -3.66
C SER A 221 -11.48 1.42 -3.63
N LEU A 222 -10.81 1.52 -2.47
CA LEU A 222 -9.56 2.25 -2.31
C LEU A 222 -8.52 1.92 -3.39
N PRO A 223 -8.22 0.63 -3.70
CA PRO A 223 -7.19 0.30 -4.69
C PRO A 223 -7.57 0.66 -6.15
N ARG A 224 -8.83 1.00 -6.41
CA ARG A 224 -9.36 1.22 -7.76
C ARG A 224 -9.88 2.64 -7.99
N HIS A 225 -10.13 3.40 -6.91
CA HIS A 225 -10.68 4.74 -7.02
C HIS A 225 -9.65 5.71 -7.61
N ARG A 226 -10.09 6.50 -8.61
CA ARG A 226 -9.20 7.37 -9.39
C ARG A 226 -8.39 8.33 -8.51
N SER A 227 -9.03 9.02 -7.57
CA SER A 227 -8.34 9.98 -6.71
C SER A 227 -7.28 9.31 -5.82
N VAL A 228 -7.54 8.09 -5.33
CA VAL A 228 -6.57 7.32 -4.56
C VAL A 228 -5.38 6.90 -5.44
N VAL A 229 -5.65 6.43 -6.66
CA VAL A 229 -4.59 6.07 -7.62
C VAL A 229 -3.75 7.29 -8.01
N ASP A 230 -4.39 8.46 -8.16
CA ASP A 230 -3.70 9.73 -8.45
C ASP A 230 -2.79 10.14 -7.29
N GLU A 231 -3.26 10.03 -6.04
CA GLU A 231 -2.48 10.32 -4.84
C GLU A 231 -1.31 9.33 -4.66
N VAL A 232 -1.56 8.03 -4.88
CA VAL A 232 -0.48 7.01 -4.87
C VAL A 232 0.60 7.38 -5.88
N ALA A 233 0.23 7.69 -7.12
CA ALA A 233 1.20 8.04 -8.17
C ALA A 233 2.01 9.29 -7.80
N ALA A 234 1.36 10.33 -7.26
CA ALA A 234 2.04 11.54 -6.81
C ALA A 234 3.01 11.26 -5.65
N THR A 235 2.57 10.47 -4.67
CA THR A 235 3.39 10.08 -3.52
C THR A 235 4.64 9.31 -3.95
N LEU A 236 4.48 8.28 -4.81
CA LEU A 236 5.59 7.47 -5.30
C LEU A 236 6.57 8.26 -6.18
N ALA A 237 6.10 9.31 -6.85
CA ALA A 237 6.93 10.25 -7.63
C ALA A 237 7.60 11.33 -6.75
N GLY A 238 7.58 11.20 -5.43
CA GLY A 238 8.19 12.15 -4.50
C GLY A 238 7.45 13.49 -4.36
N ARG A 239 6.28 13.65 -5.01
CA ARG A 239 5.51 14.91 -4.96
C ARG A 239 4.75 15.02 -3.65
N ARG A 240 5.07 16.02 -2.86
CA ARG A 240 4.25 16.42 -1.71
C ARG A 240 3.09 17.29 -2.22
N HIS A 241 1.90 16.73 -2.40
CA HIS A 241 0.73 17.58 -2.60
C HIS A 241 0.51 18.42 -1.34
N ALA A 242 0.36 19.73 -1.52
CA ALA A 242 -0.24 20.57 -0.50
C ALA A 242 -1.60 19.96 -0.14
N ALA A 243 -1.92 19.90 1.16
CA ALA A 243 -3.17 19.35 1.65
C ALA A 243 -4.35 19.85 0.81
N VAL A 244 -5.17 18.94 0.30
CA VAL A 244 -6.43 19.29 -0.36
C VAL A 244 -7.24 20.10 0.65
N PRO A 245 -7.59 21.38 0.39
CA PRO A 245 -8.39 22.15 1.30
C PRO A 245 -9.73 21.42 1.50
N ALA A 246 -10.13 21.25 2.75
CA ALA A 246 -11.45 20.74 3.10
C ALA A 246 -12.49 21.56 2.34
N ARG A 247 -13.40 20.91 1.60
CA ARG A 247 -14.55 21.60 1.03
C ARG A 247 -15.31 22.24 2.18
N PRO A 248 -15.64 23.55 2.11
CA PRO A 248 -16.44 24.19 3.12
C PRO A 248 -17.76 23.42 3.26
N GLY A 249 -18.08 23.03 4.49
CA GLY A 249 -19.25 22.26 4.82
C GLY A 249 -20.51 22.91 4.29
N HIS A 250 -21.43 22.10 3.79
CA HIS A 250 -22.82 22.48 3.66
C HIS A 250 -23.33 22.83 5.07
N SER A 251 -23.51 24.09 5.30
CA SER A 251 -24.21 24.61 6.48
C SER A 251 -25.58 23.93 6.54
N ALA A 252 -25.82 23.19 7.63
CA ALA A 252 -27.14 22.69 7.93
C ALA A 252 -28.07 23.91 8.07
N VAL A 253 -29.05 24.01 7.16
CA VAL A 253 -30.19 24.89 7.34
C VAL A 253 -31.10 24.24 8.36
N ALA A 254 -31.41 25.01 9.38
CA ALA A 254 -32.29 24.69 10.49
C ALA A 254 -33.73 24.30 10.06
#